data_65f96f450e4280a7447f208e9c30b97c
#
_entry.id   65f96f450e4280a7447f208e9c30b97c
#
_cell.length_a   1.000
_cell.length_b   1.000
_cell.length_c   1.000
_cell.angle_alpha   90.00
_cell.angle_beta   90.00
_cell.angle_gamma   90.00
#
_symmetry.space_group_name_H-M   'P 1'
#
loop_
_entity.id
_entity.type
_entity.pdbx_description
1 polymer ?
#
loop_
_entity_poly.entity_id
_entity_poly.type
_entity_poly.pdbx_seq_one_letter_code
_entity_poly.pdbx_strand_id
1 'polypeptide(L)'
;MGRESYFAALEGEEVGRDHVILNQCAHVCQRSARWDKYLYIRSPHTGYHMFPDEMLFDLEADPHETNNIAEENPVLCAIGAKKIQDFEYEMMSNSESATDPMWVVMREGGPFHSRGFLKDYLVRLRETGRAEGADWLEKRYPNEIDL
;
A
#
# COMPACT_ATOMS: atom_id res chain seq x y z
N MET A 1 -7.08 6.23 19.35
CA MET A 1 -5.87 6.98 18.97
C MET A 1 -6.08 8.46 19.26
N GLY A 2 -5.44 9.00 20.30
CA GLY A 2 -5.49 10.42 20.61
C GLY A 2 -4.88 11.21 19.43
N ARG A 3 -5.58 12.24 18.97
CA ARG A 3 -5.01 13.20 18.04
C ARG A 3 -3.96 14.01 18.80
N GLU A 4 -2.70 13.63 18.70
CA GLU A 4 -1.63 14.50 19.18
C GLU A 4 -1.59 15.75 18.30
N SER A 5 -1.73 16.89 18.94
CA SER A 5 -1.64 18.19 18.28
C SER A 5 -0.18 18.47 17.95
N TYR A 6 0.11 18.92 16.73
CA TYR A 6 1.44 19.45 16.38
C TYR A 6 1.73 20.83 16.98
N PHE A 7 0.81 21.40 17.76
CA PHE A 7 0.94 22.72 18.32
C PHE A 7 2.14 22.81 19.30
N ALA A 8 2.35 21.77 20.11
CA ALA A 8 3.48 21.70 21.03
C ALA A 8 4.83 21.64 20.28
N ALA A 9 4.90 20.97 19.11
CA ALA A 9 6.08 20.96 18.25
C ALA A 9 6.39 22.36 17.68
N LEU A 10 5.39 23.20 17.42
CA LEU A 10 5.58 24.59 16.99
C LEU A 10 6.11 25.47 18.13
N GLU A 11 5.91 25.08 19.38
CA GLU A 11 6.45 25.73 20.58
C GLU A 11 7.82 25.18 20.99
N GLY A 12 8.39 24.26 20.20
CA GLY A 12 9.74 23.73 20.42
C GLY A 12 9.78 22.56 21.41
N GLU A 13 8.64 21.96 21.75
CA GLU A 13 8.62 20.74 22.53
C GLU A 13 8.99 19.51 21.65
N GLU A 14 9.75 18.58 22.20
CA GLU A 14 9.98 17.27 21.56
C GLU A 14 8.70 16.44 21.63
N VAL A 15 7.79 16.70 20.71
CA VAL A 15 6.59 15.89 20.48
C VAL A 15 6.68 15.28 19.09
N GLY A 16 6.58 13.99 19.02
CA GLY A 16 6.64 13.29 17.73
C GLY A 16 6.12 11.88 17.84
N ARG A 17 5.75 11.35 16.69
CA ARG A 17 5.43 9.94 16.54
C ARG A 17 6.67 9.21 16.07
N ASP A 18 6.92 8.03 16.63
CA ASP A 18 7.99 7.15 16.18
C ASP A 18 7.74 6.61 14.75
N HIS A 19 6.48 6.65 14.29
CA HIS A 19 6.10 6.29 12.92
C HIS A 19 4.76 6.91 12.51
N VAL A 20 4.51 6.91 11.20
CA VAL A 20 3.24 7.32 10.58
C VAL A 20 2.73 6.20 9.69
N ILE A 21 1.45 5.86 9.81
CA ILE A 21 0.76 4.94 8.90
C ILE A 21 -0.03 5.75 7.87
N LEU A 22 0.17 5.43 6.60
CA LEU A 22 -0.52 6.03 5.47
C LEU A 22 -1.38 4.98 4.78
N ASN A 23 -2.58 5.37 4.36
CA ASN A 23 -3.52 4.49 3.67
C ASN A 23 -3.99 5.14 2.37
N GLN A 24 -4.08 4.34 1.32
CA GLN A 24 -4.62 4.74 0.03
C GLN A 24 -5.52 3.64 -0.53
N CYS A 25 -6.70 4.01 -1.04
CA CYS A 25 -7.64 3.11 -1.72
C CYS A 25 -8.30 3.77 -2.94
N ALA A 26 -7.75 4.88 -3.44
CA ALA A 26 -8.32 5.58 -4.60
C ALA A 26 -7.89 4.95 -5.93
N HIS A 27 -6.58 4.89 -6.18
CA HIS A 27 -6.01 4.32 -7.41
C HIS A 27 -5.42 2.94 -7.20
N VAL A 28 -4.93 2.69 -6.00
CA VAL A 28 -4.36 1.42 -5.53
C VAL A 28 -4.84 1.20 -4.11
N CYS A 29 -4.88 -0.04 -3.63
CA CYS A 29 -5.03 -0.30 -2.22
C CYS A 29 -3.64 -0.52 -1.63
N GLN A 30 -3.15 0.48 -0.91
CA GLN A 30 -1.84 0.45 -0.26
C GLN A 30 -1.92 0.90 1.18
N ARG A 31 -1.11 0.28 2.01
CA ARG A 31 -0.84 0.71 3.37
C ARG A 31 0.65 0.80 3.57
N SER A 32 1.12 1.90 4.14
CA SER A 32 2.53 2.11 4.35
C SER A 32 2.83 2.57 5.76
N ALA A 33 4.05 2.25 6.21
CA ALA A 33 4.63 2.75 7.45
C ALA A 33 5.87 3.56 7.13
N ARG A 34 5.93 4.80 7.64
CA ARG A 34 7.11 5.63 7.59
C ARG A 34 7.67 5.78 9.02
N TRP A 35 8.95 5.44 9.20
CA TRP A 35 9.66 5.62 10.45
C TRP A 35 11.12 5.95 10.15
N ASP A 36 11.72 6.76 10.97
CA ASP A 36 13.08 7.21 10.75
C ASP A 36 13.25 7.71 9.29
N LYS A 37 14.20 7.19 8.54
CA LYS A 37 14.41 7.46 7.12
C LYS A 37 13.73 6.48 6.18
N TYR A 38 13.04 5.46 6.67
CA TYR A 38 12.46 4.38 5.87
C TYR A 38 10.98 4.60 5.57
N LEU A 39 10.60 4.24 4.36
CA LEU A 39 9.21 4.10 3.93
C LEU A 39 8.99 2.66 3.43
N TYR A 40 8.16 1.92 4.15
CA TYR A 40 7.71 0.59 3.76
C TYR A 40 6.28 0.66 3.23
N ILE A 41 6.02 0.01 2.09
CA ILE A 41 4.72 0.00 1.43
C ILE A 41 4.29 -1.45 1.19
N ARG A 42 3.04 -1.75 1.57
CA ARG A 42 2.34 -2.99 1.24
C ARG A 42 1.20 -2.69 0.27
N SER A 43 1.12 -3.46 -0.83
CA SER A 43 0.14 -3.26 -1.90
C SER A 43 -0.80 -4.48 -2.03
N PRO A 44 -1.86 -4.58 -1.21
CA PRO A 44 -2.88 -5.61 -1.35
C PRO A 44 -3.54 -5.64 -2.72
N HIS A 45 -3.74 -4.46 -3.34
CA HIS A 45 -4.24 -4.36 -4.71
C HIS A 45 -3.56 -3.22 -5.45
N THR A 46 -2.94 -3.54 -6.60
CA THR A 46 -2.11 -2.59 -7.35
C THR A 46 -2.90 -1.67 -8.30
N GLY A 47 -4.23 -1.79 -8.39
CA GLY A 47 -5.01 -1.06 -9.39
C GLY A 47 -4.59 -1.40 -10.84
N TYR A 48 -4.06 -2.62 -11.04
CA TYR A 48 -3.46 -3.15 -12.26
C TYR A 48 -2.15 -2.48 -12.69
N HIS A 49 -1.50 -1.73 -11.80
CA HIS A 49 -0.11 -1.30 -12.00
C HIS A 49 0.86 -2.46 -11.74
N MET A 50 1.96 -2.50 -12.49
CA MET A 50 2.97 -3.57 -12.39
C MET A 50 4.08 -3.21 -11.41
N PHE A 51 3.76 -3.06 -10.13
CA PHE A 51 4.73 -2.93 -9.06
C PHE A 51 4.58 -4.07 -8.03
N PRO A 52 5.63 -4.38 -7.27
CA PRO A 52 5.60 -5.49 -6.33
C PRO A 52 4.65 -5.24 -5.16
N ASP A 53 4.29 -6.33 -4.47
CA ASP A 53 3.42 -6.31 -3.28
C ASP A 53 4.05 -5.58 -2.12
N GLU A 54 5.38 -5.54 -2.11
CA GLU A 54 6.20 -5.06 -1.02
C GLU A 54 7.31 -4.16 -1.55
N MET A 55 7.41 -2.97 -0.99
CA MET A 55 8.45 -2.00 -1.34
C MET A 55 9.01 -1.37 -0.08
N LEU A 56 10.32 -1.10 -0.09
CA LEU A 56 11.03 -0.41 0.97
C LEU A 56 11.96 0.63 0.34
N PHE A 57 11.93 1.84 0.85
CA PHE A 57 12.77 2.95 0.39
C PHE A 57 13.52 3.58 1.55
N ASP A 58 14.77 4.00 1.30
CA ASP A 58 15.57 4.84 2.19
C ASP A 58 15.43 6.30 1.70
N LEU A 59 14.60 7.07 2.34
CA LEU A 59 14.25 8.44 1.89
C LEU A 59 15.39 9.46 2.03
N GLU A 60 16.45 9.15 2.78
CA GLU A 60 17.66 9.98 2.82
C GLU A 60 18.57 9.71 1.61
N ALA A 61 18.74 8.43 1.24
CA ALA A 61 19.55 8.04 0.10
C ALA A 61 18.80 8.17 -1.23
N ASP A 62 17.49 7.97 -1.21
CA ASP A 62 16.60 7.97 -2.38
C ASP A 62 15.29 8.72 -2.08
N PRO A 63 15.31 10.06 -2.04
CA PRO A 63 14.13 10.87 -1.76
C PRO A 63 13.03 10.80 -2.83
N HIS A 64 13.33 10.19 -3.98
CA HIS A 64 12.39 10.00 -5.09
C HIS A 64 11.80 8.59 -5.18
N GLU A 65 12.13 7.69 -4.24
CA GLU A 65 11.56 6.35 -4.16
C GLU A 65 11.75 5.54 -5.47
N THR A 66 12.92 5.66 -6.09
CA THR A 66 13.24 5.02 -7.38
C THR A 66 13.89 3.66 -7.24
N ASN A 67 14.48 3.37 -6.06
CA ASN A 67 15.19 2.13 -5.78
C ASN A 67 14.52 1.35 -4.65
N ASN A 68 13.75 0.32 -5.00
CA ASN A 68 13.15 -0.58 -4.03
C ASN A 68 14.20 -1.51 -3.43
N ILE A 69 14.52 -1.35 -2.15
CA ILE A 69 15.52 -2.12 -1.40
C ILE A 69 14.90 -3.24 -0.54
N ALA A 70 13.64 -3.62 -0.77
CA ALA A 70 12.93 -4.59 0.06
C ALA A 70 13.60 -5.97 0.05
N GLU A 71 14.04 -6.43 -1.12
CA GLU A 71 14.65 -7.77 -1.29
C GLU A 71 15.93 -7.94 -0.48
N GLU A 72 16.76 -6.87 -0.41
CA GLU A 72 18.02 -6.90 0.34
C GLU A 72 17.84 -6.64 1.84
N ASN A 73 16.65 -6.17 2.27
CA ASN A 73 16.40 -5.71 3.64
C ASN A 73 15.17 -6.36 4.30
N PRO A 74 15.08 -7.69 4.37
CA PRO A 74 13.90 -8.39 4.90
C PRO A 74 13.59 -8.06 6.37
N VAL A 75 14.59 -7.72 7.17
CA VAL A 75 14.40 -7.32 8.57
C VAL A 75 13.70 -5.97 8.67
N LEU A 76 14.07 -4.99 7.84
CA LEU A 76 13.40 -3.69 7.79
C LEU A 76 11.98 -3.83 7.26
N CYS A 77 11.75 -4.69 6.27
CA CYS A 77 10.40 -5.03 5.80
C CYS A 77 9.54 -5.61 6.92
N ALA A 78 10.08 -6.53 7.73
CA ALA A 78 9.37 -7.08 8.88
C ALA A 78 9.02 -6.02 9.93
N ILE A 79 9.88 -5.03 10.17
CA ILE A 79 9.59 -3.90 11.07
C ILE A 79 8.43 -3.06 10.52
N GLY A 80 8.47 -2.71 9.24
CA GLY A 80 7.41 -1.96 8.57
C GLY A 80 6.07 -2.71 8.58
N ALA A 81 6.10 -4.00 8.24
CA ALA A 81 4.93 -4.88 8.27
C ALA A 81 4.32 -4.97 9.66
N LYS A 82 5.15 -5.08 10.70
CA LYS A 82 4.66 -5.10 12.09
C LYS A 82 3.97 -3.79 12.48
N LYS A 83 4.52 -2.63 12.10
CA LYS A 83 3.89 -1.33 12.37
C LYS A 83 2.51 -1.23 11.71
N ILE A 84 2.37 -1.72 10.48
CA ILE A 84 1.07 -1.80 9.78
C ILE A 84 0.12 -2.74 10.52
N GLN A 85 0.57 -3.92 10.93
CA GLN A 85 -0.24 -4.91 11.64
C GLN A 85 -0.73 -4.39 13.00
N ASP A 86 0.14 -3.73 13.76
CA ASP A 86 -0.22 -3.13 15.06
C ASP A 86 -1.30 -2.06 14.88
N PHE A 87 -1.17 -1.22 13.85
CA PHE A 87 -2.19 -0.23 13.48
C PHE A 87 -3.53 -0.92 13.11
N GLU A 88 -3.49 -1.95 12.27
CA GLU A 88 -4.69 -2.69 11.88
C GLU A 88 -5.39 -3.30 13.10
N TYR A 89 -4.62 -3.92 13.99
CA TYR A 89 -5.14 -4.51 15.21
C TYR A 89 -5.80 -3.45 16.10
N GLU A 90 -5.14 -2.31 16.32
CA GLU A 90 -5.69 -1.21 17.13
C GLU A 90 -6.99 -0.66 16.51
N MET A 91 -6.99 -0.41 15.19
CA MET A 91 -8.16 0.12 14.49
C MET A 91 -9.34 -0.85 14.54
N MET A 92 -9.10 -2.14 14.32
CA MET A 92 -10.17 -3.15 14.35
C MET A 92 -10.68 -3.40 15.76
N SER A 93 -9.81 -3.39 16.76
CA SER A 93 -10.20 -3.56 18.17
C SER A 93 -11.08 -2.42 18.69
N ASN A 94 -10.95 -1.22 18.11
CA ASN A 94 -11.71 -0.03 18.51
C ASN A 94 -12.84 0.31 17.52
N SER A 95 -13.04 -0.47 16.47
CA SER A 95 -14.08 -0.25 15.46
C SER A 95 -15.39 -0.89 15.85
N GLU A 96 -16.49 -0.16 15.76
CA GLU A 96 -17.85 -0.69 15.98
C GLU A 96 -18.21 -1.78 14.96
N SER A 97 -17.72 -1.69 13.73
CA SER A 97 -18.00 -2.64 12.65
C SER A 97 -17.02 -3.80 12.57
N ALA A 98 -15.86 -3.71 13.23
CA ALA A 98 -14.72 -4.64 13.10
C ALA A 98 -14.38 -4.94 11.62
N THR A 99 -14.56 -3.96 10.74
CA THR A 99 -14.37 -4.10 9.29
C THR A 99 -13.39 -3.06 8.78
N ASP A 100 -12.29 -3.52 8.21
CA ASP A 100 -11.32 -2.65 7.54
C ASP A 100 -11.87 -2.19 6.19
N PRO A 101 -12.06 -0.87 5.96
CA PRO A 101 -12.57 -0.34 4.70
C PRO A 101 -11.76 -0.73 3.46
N MET A 102 -10.44 -0.93 3.59
CA MET A 102 -9.59 -1.38 2.49
C MET A 102 -9.98 -2.78 2.01
N TRP A 103 -10.24 -3.70 2.93
CA TRP A 103 -10.69 -5.06 2.58
C TRP A 103 -12.09 -5.07 1.97
N VAL A 104 -12.95 -4.11 2.33
CA VAL A 104 -14.25 -3.94 1.66
C VAL A 104 -14.04 -3.57 0.19
N VAL A 105 -13.18 -2.58 -0.10
CA VAL A 105 -12.84 -2.17 -1.47
C VAL A 105 -12.29 -3.34 -2.27
N MET A 106 -11.38 -4.12 -1.69
CA MET A 106 -10.79 -5.29 -2.36
C MET A 106 -11.83 -6.38 -2.66
N ARG A 107 -12.71 -6.66 -1.71
CA ARG A 107 -13.80 -7.65 -1.90
C ARG A 107 -14.77 -7.24 -3.00
N GLU A 108 -14.92 -5.95 -3.25
CA GLU A 108 -15.76 -5.42 -4.32
C GLU A 108 -15.06 -5.38 -5.70
N GLY A 109 -13.85 -5.94 -5.83
CA GLY A 109 -13.09 -5.99 -7.08
C GLY A 109 -12.06 -4.87 -7.25
N GLY A 110 -11.51 -4.38 -6.13
CA GLY A 110 -10.42 -3.41 -6.13
C GLY A 110 -10.85 -1.94 -6.21
N PRO A 111 -9.92 -1.03 -6.45
CA PRO A 111 -10.17 0.41 -6.53
C PRO A 111 -11.23 0.75 -7.58
N PHE A 112 -12.12 1.67 -7.26
CA PHE A 112 -13.30 1.98 -8.08
C PHE A 112 -12.98 2.29 -9.55
N HIS A 113 -11.89 3.00 -9.82
CA HIS A 113 -11.54 3.41 -11.20
C HIS A 113 -10.96 2.25 -12.06
N SER A 114 -10.49 1.16 -11.45
CA SER A 114 -9.95 -0.01 -12.16
C SER A 114 -10.94 -1.20 -12.19
N ARG A 115 -11.95 -1.16 -11.33
CA ARG A 115 -12.94 -2.24 -11.18
C ARG A 115 -13.70 -2.53 -12.47
N GLY A 116 -13.67 -3.79 -12.91
CA GLY A 116 -14.36 -4.24 -14.13
C GLY A 116 -13.63 -3.95 -15.43
N PHE A 117 -12.44 -3.32 -15.39
CA PHE A 117 -11.67 -2.98 -16.61
C PHE A 117 -10.50 -3.93 -16.90
N LEU A 118 -10.27 -4.96 -16.08
CA LEU A 118 -9.11 -5.83 -16.25
C LEU A 118 -9.08 -6.50 -17.61
N LYS A 119 -10.19 -7.07 -18.06
CA LYS A 119 -10.29 -7.79 -19.33
C LYS A 119 -9.87 -6.92 -20.52
N ASP A 120 -10.40 -5.71 -20.61
CA ASP A 120 -10.06 -4.78 -21.69
C ASP A 120 -8.59 -4.30 -21.59
N TYR A 121 -8.11 -4.16 -20.36
CA TYR A 121 -6.72 -3.78 -20.11
C TYR A 121 -5.74 -4.88 -20.53
N LEU A 122 -6.04 -6.15 -20.26
CA LEU A 122 -5.24 -7.30 -20.71
C LEU A 122 -5.14 -7.35 -22.24
N VAL A 123 -6.27 -7.16 -22.94
CA VAL A 123 -6.28 -7.08 -24.42
C VAL A 123 -5.36 -5.96 -24.90
N ARG A 124 -5.52 -4.76 -24.36
CA ARG A 124 -4.70 -3.60 -24.73
C ARG A 124 -3.21 -3.80 -24.46
N LEU A 125 -2.84 -4.46 -23.36
CA LEU A 125 -1.44 -4.77 -23.07
C LEU A 125 -0.86 -5.71 -24.13
N ARG A 126 -1.58 -6.73 -24.57
CA ARG A 126 -1.14 -7.66 -25.61
C ARG A 126 -1.02 -6.97 -26.96
N GLU A 127 -2.00 -6.17 -27.36
CA GLU A 127 -1.99 -5.42 -28.61
C GLU A 127 -0.82 -4.40 -28.69
N THR A 128 -0.37 -3.89 -27.55
CA THR A 128 0.73 -2.90 -27.48
C THR A 128 2.10 -3.52 -27.18
N GLY A 129 2.25 -4.86 -27.34
CA GLY A 129 3.51 -5.55 -27.17
C GLY A 129 3.95 -5.78 -25.71
N ARG A 130 3.03 -5.64 -24.74
CA ARG A 130 3.28 -5.82 -23.31
C ARG A 130 2.63 -7.09 -22.77
N ALA A 131 2.75 -8.19 -23.53
CA ALA A 131 2.11 -9.46 -23.20
C ALA A 131 2.55 -10.01 -21.82
N GLU A 132 3.82 -9.91 -21.46
CA GLU A 132 4.33 -10.34 -20.15
C GLU A 132 3.59 -9.64 -18.99
N GLY A 133 3.30 -8.35 -19.12
CA GLY A 133 2.53 -7.60 -18.14
C GLY A 133 1.08 -8.07 -18.06
N ALA A 134 0.48 -8.43 -19.20
CA ALA A 134 -0.87 -9.01 -19.22
C ALA A 134 -0.91 -10.37 -18.50
N ASP A 135 0.06 -11.24 -18.77
CA ASP A 135 0.14 -12.57 -18.15
C ASP A 135 0.38 -12.48 -16.64
N TRP A 136 1.19 -11.49 -16.20
CA TRP A 136 1.41 -11.21 -14.78
C TRP A 136 0.11 -10.77 -14.08
N LEU A 137 -0.65 -9.84 -14.68
CA LEU A 137 -1.92 -9.36 -14.12
C LEU A 137 -2.99 -10.45 -14.09
N GLU A 138 -3.11 -11.23 -15.17
CA GLU A 138 -4.06 -12.34 -15.27
C GLU A 138 -3.82 -13.41 -14.19
N LYS A 139 -2.55 -13.74 -13.95
CA LYS A 139 -2.15 -14.65 -12.87
C LYS A 139 -2.43 -14.08 -11.47
N ARG A 140 -2.30 -12.75 -11.30
CA ARG A 140 -2.46 -12.09 -10.02
C ARG A 140 -3.93 -11.87 -9.65
N TYR A 141 -4.77 -11.55 -10.62
CA TYR A 141 -6.17 -11.19 -10.42
C TYR A 141 -7.14 -12.10 -11.20
N PRO A 142 -7.04 -13.44 -11.05
CA PRO A 142 -7.83 -14.37 -11.87
C PRO A 142 -9.33 -14.21 -11.65
N ASN A 143 -9.76 -13.76 -10.48
CA ASN A 143 -11.18 -13.60 -10.11
C ASN A 143 -11.78 -12.26 -10.56
N GLU A 144 -10.98 -11.37 -11.17
CA GLU A 144 -11.40 -10.04 -11.57
C GLU A 144 -11.54 -9.88 -13.09
N ILE A 145 -11.19 -10.93 -13.86
CA ILE A 145 -11.22 -10.90 -15.32
C ILE A 145 -12.66 -10.79 -15.86
N ASP A 146 -13.62 -11.36 -15.16
CA ASP A 146 -15.02 -11.41 -15.56
C ASP A 146 -15.96 -10.63 -14.62
N LEU A 147 -15.42 -9.67 -13.86
CA LEU A 147 -16.22 -8.76 -13.04
C LEU A 147 -16.94 -7.68 -13.83
#